data_e071318d28bb16efacad4f15e5572a85
#
_entry.id   e071318d28bb16efacad4f15e5572a85
#
_cell.length_a   1.000
_cell.length_b   1.000
_cell.length_c   1.000
_cell.angle_alpha   90.00
_cell.angle_beta   90.00
_cell.angle_gamma   90.00
#
_symmetry.space_group_name_H-M   'P 1'
#
loop_
_entity.id
_entity.type
_entity.pdbx_description
1 polymer ?
#
loop_
_entity_poly.entity_id
_entity_poly.type
_entity_poly.pdbx_seq_one_letter_code
_entity_poly.pdbx_strand_id
1 'polypeptide(L)' 'MKLPLYAIVGDRPVKAERTEDGGMVLLAFDWETGELKPNGSYLTKIFTPNAETDFVSKSVFEAKVAELRAKIKK' A
#
# COMPACT_ATOMS: atom_id res chain seq x y z
N MET A 1 -15.52 -6.23 0.30
CA MET A 1 -14.07 -6.09 0.56
C MET A 1 -13.82 -5.75 2.00
N LYS A 2 -12.94 -6.46 2.63
CA LYS A 2 -12.64 -6.23 4.05
C LYS A 2 -11.43 -5.31 4.19
N LEU A 3 -11.59 -4.23 4.95
CA LEU A 3 -10.51 -3.28 5.19
C LEU A 3 -9.99 -3.41 6.61
N PRO A 4 -8.73 -3.13 6.85
CA PRO A 4 -7.72 -2.68 5.90
C PRO A 4 -7.28 -3.78 4.96
N LEU A 5 -6.84 -3.38 3.77
CA LEU A 5 -6.36 -4.30 2.75
C LEU A 5 -4.92 -3.95 2.42
N TYR A 6 -4.07 -4.96 2.32
CA TYR A 6 -2.64 -4.76 2.06
C TYR A 6 -2.25 -5.39 0.75
N ALA A 7 -1.47 -4.67 -0.05
CA ALA A 7 -1.03 -5.16 -1.34
C ALA A 7 0.36 -4.65 -1.68
N ILE A 8 1.03 -5.38 -2.54
CA ILE A 8 2.29 -4.93 -3.16
C ILE A 8 2.01 -4.79 -4.65
N VAL A 9 2.10 -3.59 -5.17
CA VAL A 9 1.89 -3.32 -6.59
C VAL A 9 3.26 -3.10 -7.22
N GLY A 10 3.71 -4.07 -7.99
CA GLY A 10 5.09 -4.10 -8.41
C GLY A 10 5.97 -4.25 -7.18
N ASP A 11 6.78 -3.24 -6.90
CA ASP A 11 7.61 -3.21 -5.69
C ASP A 11 7.10 -2.23 -4.64
N ARG A 12 5.96 -1.59 -4.89
CA ARG A 12 5.45 -0.55 -4.00
C ARG A 12 4.36 -1.08 -3.08
N PRO A 13 4.54 -0.99 -1.76
CA PRO A 13 3.47 -1.33 -0.82
C PRO A 13 2.32 -0.33 -0.93
N VAL A 14 1.11 -0.84 -0.96
CA VAL A 14 -0.11 -0.02 -1.01
C VAL A 14 -1.08 -0.57 0.01
N LYS A 15 -1.75 0.32 0.73
CA LYS A 15 -2.66 -0.03 1.79
C LYS A 15 -3.99 0.69 1.58
N ALA A 16 -5.08 -0.03 1.70
CA ALA A 16 -6.41 0.57 1.67
C ALA A 16 -6.97 0.56 3.08
N GLU A 17 -7.42 1.70 3.56
CA GLU A 17 -7.97 1.85 4.90
C GLU A 17 -9.35 2.49 4.86
N ARG A 18 -10.17 2.17 5.87
CA ARG A 18 -11.45 2.82 6.03
C ARG A 18 -11.26 4.14 6.76
N THR A 19 -11.93 5.20 6.29
CA THR A 19 -11.89 6.49 6.94
C THR A 19 -13.06 6.59 7.95
N GLU A 20 -12.99 7.60 8.82
CA GLU A 20 -14.00 7.79 9.85
C GLU A 20 -15.39 8.05 9.30
N ASP A 21 -15.47 8.66 8.13
CA ASP A 21 -16.75 9.00 7.50
C ASP A 21 -17.33 7.85 6.67
N GLY A 22 -16.74 6.66 6.77
CA GLY A 22 -17.22 5.50 6.05
C GLY A 22 -16.67 5.36 4.64
N GLY A 23 -15.74 6.23 4.25
CA GLY A 23 -15.09 6.14 2.96
C GLY A 23 -13.88 5.25 2.99
N MET A 24 -13.03 5.38 1.96
CA MET A 24 -11.80 4.61 1.85
C MET A 24 -10.67 5.49 1.37
N VAL A 25 -9.49 5.29 1.92
CA VAL A 25 -8.28 5.98 1.46
C VAL A 25 -7.24 4.95 1.06
N LEU A 26 -6.54 5.22 -0.03
CA LEU A 26 -5.42 4.40 -0.48
C LEU A 26 -4.13 5.11 -0.15
N LEU A 27 -3.24 4.40 0.53
CA LEU A 27 -1.93 4.92 0.92
C LEU A 27 -0.87 4.13 0.19
N ALA A 28 -0.02 4.83 -0.55
CA ALA A 28 1.07 4.21 -1.29
C ALA A 28 2.41 4.65 -0.71
N PHE A 29 3.38 3.77 -0.77
CA PHE A 29 4.72 4.04 -0.25
C PHE A 29 5.37 5.16 -1.07
N ASP A 30 5.89 6.17 -0.38
CA ASP A 30 6.59 7.29 -1.01
C ASP A 30 8.09 7.04 -0.94
N TRP A 31 8.71 6.91 -2.11
CA TRP A 31 10.14 6.62 -2.21
C TRP A 31 11.01 7.73 -1.65
N GLU A 32 10.51 8.96 -1.64
CA GLU A 32 11.30 10.10 -1.18
C GLU A 32 11.35 10.21 0.34
N THR A 33 10.25 9.88 1.01
CA THR A 33 10.15 10.06 2.46
C THR A 33 10.16 8.75 3.23
N GLY A 34 9.83 7.64 2.58
CA GLY A 34 9.69 6.35 3.24
C GLY A 34 8.39 6.22 4.00
N GLU A 35 7.43 7.09 3.75
CA GLU A 35 6.13 7.07 4.43
C GLU A 35 5.02 6.69 3.47
N LEU A 36 3.91 6.25 4.04
CA LEU A 36 2.72 5.93 3.25
C LEU A 36 1.90 7.22 3.12
N LYS A 37 1.61 7.58 1.88
CA LYS A 37 0.87 8.81 1.57
C LYS A 37 -0.36 8.51 0.73
N PRO A 38 -1.45 9.29 0.87
CA PRO A 38 -2.64 9.09 0.05
C PRO A 38 -2.32 9.17 -1.44
N ASN A 39 -2.80 8.18 -2.18
CA ASN A 39 -2.58 8.13 -3.62
C ASN A 39 -3.70 7.34 -4.29
N GLY A 40 -4.69 8.06 -4.81
CA GLY A 40 -5.86 7.43 -5.45
C GLY A 40 -5.57 6.75 -6.77
N SER A 41 -4.39 6.95 -7.36
CA SER A 41 -4.09 6.34 -8.64
C SER A 41 -3.98 4.82 -8.57
N TYR A 42 -3.88 4.26 -7.36
CA TYR A 42 -3.83 2.81 -7.16
C TYR A 42 -5.20 2.17 -6.97
N LEU A 43 -6.27 2.97 -7.01
CA LEU A 43 -7.63 2.47 -6.82
C LEU A 43 -7.97 1.37 -7.81
N THR A 44 -7.67 1.59 -9.08
CA THR A 44 -7.94 0.61 -10.14
C THR A 44 -7.17 -0.69 -9.88
N LYS A 45 -5.93 -0.59 -9.42
CA LYS A 45 -5.11 -1.76 -9.18
C LYS A 45 -5.61 -2.60 -7.99
N ILE A 46 -6.27 -1.97 -7.04
CA ILE A 46 -6.85 -2.68 -5.90
C ILE A 46 -8.17 -3.36 -6.29
N PHE A 47 -9.05 -2.64 -7.00
CA PHE A 47 -10.35 -3.17 -7.37
C PHE A 47 -10.34 -4.03 -8.64
N THR A 48 -9.36 -3.83 -9.49
CA THR A 48 -9.18 -4.66 -10.69
C THR A 48 -7.73 -5.14 -10.74
N PRO A 49 -7.37 -6.09 -9.85
CA PRO A 49 -5.98 -6.52 -9.73
C PRO A 49 -5.48 -7.17 -11.03
N ASN A 50 -4.21 -6.98 -11.29
CA ASN A 50 -3.56 -7.64 -12.42
C ASN A 50 -2.31 -8.38 -11.91
N ALA A 51 -1.46 -8.83 -12.83
CA ALA A 51 -0.29 -9.62 -12.48
C ALA A 51 0.71 -8.88 -11.58
N GLU A 52 0.66 -7.55 -11.56
CA GLU A 52 1.56 -6.75 -10.74
C GLU A 52 1.07 -6.55 -9.30
N THR A 53 -0.20 -6.90 -9.04
CA THR A 53 -0.81 -6.66 -7.74
C THR A 53 -0.86 -7.94 -6.93
N ASP A 54 -0.15 -7.97 -5.80
CA ASP A 54 -0.17 -9.10 -4.87
C ASP A 54 -0.80 -8.66 -3.57
N PHE A 55 -1.90 -9.30 -3.20
CA PHE A 55 -2.51 -9.05 -1.90
C PHE A 55 -1.77 -9.87 -0.85
N VAL A 56 -1.37 -9.21 0.23
CA VAL A 56 -0.51 -9.81 1.24
C VAL A 56 -1.09 -9.58 2.63
N SER A 57 -0.53 -10.28 3.61
CA SER A 57 -0.92 -10.07 5.00
C SER A 57 -0.28 -8.78 5.54
N LYS A 58 -0.80 -8.33 6.68
CA LYS A 58 -0.24 -7.16 7.35
C LYS A 58 1.25 -7.35 7.65
N SER A 59 1.64 -8.54 8.12
CA SER A 59 3.04 -8.83 8.44
C SER A 59 3.95 -8.69 7.23
N VAL A 60 3.53 -9.23 6.10
CA VAL A 60 4.31 -9.14 4.86
C VAL A 60 4.40 -7.70 4.40
N PHE A 61 3.28 -6.97 4.46
CA PHE A 61 3.24 -5.57 4.08
C PHE A 61 4.20 -4.74 4.91
N GLU A 62 4.15 -4.90 6.24
CA GLU A 62 5.01 -4.12 7.13
C GLU A 62 6.49 -4.47 6.96
N ALA A 63 6.79 -5.74 6.70
CA ALA A 63 8.16 -6.16 6.43
C ALA A 63 8.69 -5.50 5.16
N LYS A 64 7.84 -5.43 4.12
CA LYS A 64 8.25 -4.80 2.88
C LYS A 64 8.48 -3.31 3.05
N VAL A 65 7.61 -2.62 3.80
CA VAL A 65 7.77 -1.21 4.09
C VAL A 65 9.09 -0.97 4.84
N ALA A 66 9.37 -1.78 5.86
CA ALA A 66 10.61 -1.64 6.63
C ALA A 66 11.84 -1.86 5.76
N GLU A 67 11.78 -2.86 4.88
CA GLU A 67 12.89 -3.15 3.97
C GLU A 67 13.17 -1.96 3.06
N LEU A 68 12.12 -1.38 2.48
CA LEU A 68 12.28 -0.26 1.57
C LEU A 68 12.74 1.01 2.28
N ARG A 69 12.27 1.22 3.50
CA ARG A 69 12.74 2.36 4.30
C ARG A 69 14.23 2.26 4.58
N ALA A 70 14.70 1.06 4.85
CA ALA A 70 16.12 0.85 5.10
C ALA A 70 16.97 1.15 3.88
N LYS A 71 16.43 0.94 2.68
CA LYS A 71 17.16 1.20 1.44
C LYS A 71 17.27 2.69 1.12
N ILE A 72 16.25 3.48 1.45
CA ILE A 72 16.28 4.90 1.14
C ILE A 72 16.82 5.75 2.28
N LYS A 73 16.86 5.21 3.47
CA LYS A 73 17.39 5.91 4.63
C LYS A 73 18.90 5.76 4.66
N LYS A 74 19.60 6.86 4.60
CA LYS A 74 21.05 6.86 4.57
C LYS A 74 21.66 7.35 5.85
#